data_b9faa14a97cc20ee584c35a152c7fc08
#
_entry.id   b9faa14a97cc20ee584c35a152c7fc08
#
_cell.length_a   1.000
_cell.length_b   1.000
_cell.length_c   1.000
_cell.angle_alpha   90.00
_cell.angle_beta   90.00
_cell.angle_gamma   90.00
#
_symmetry.space_group_name_H-M   'P 1'
#
loop_
_entity.id
_entity.type
_entity.pdbx_description
1 polymer ?
#
loop_
_entity_poly.entity_id
_entity_poly.type
_entity_poly.pdbx_seq_one_letter_code
_entity_poly.pdbx_strand_id
1 'polypeptide(L)'
;EILGYGNTNDAYHMTAPQPEAEGITNAIKQAVSEAGIPSDAKLYINAHGTSTPLNDKTETLAFKKSLGEQAHTALISSTKSMTGHMLGATGAVEAIASILALKNGIVPPTIGYKEPDPDCDLDYVPNKARHADIDYAISTSLGFGGHNACLVFGKAE
;
A
#
# COMPACT_ATOMS: atom_id res chain seq x y z
N GLU A 1 -8.11 -0.10 -15.09
CA GLU A 1 -6.81 -0.10 -15.82
C GLU A 1 -5.65 -0.23 -14.86
N ILE A 2 -4.52 -0.82 -15.33
CA ILE A 2 -3.22 -0.75 -14.64
C ILE A 2 -2.50 0.44 -15.24
N LEU A 3 -2.20 1.44 -14.41
CA LEU A 3 -1.68 2.73 -14.88
C LEU A 3 -0.21 2.94 -14.54
N GLY A 4 0.31 2.24 -13.54
CA GLY A 4 1.70 2.40 -13.14
C GLY A 4 2.25 1.15 -12.46
N TYR A 5 3.54 0.94 -12.64
CA TYR A 5 4.33 -0.13 -12.03
C TYR A 5 5.67 0.39 -11.56
N GLY A 6 6.05 0.04 -10.34
CA GLY A 6 7.36 0.31 -9.78
C GLY A 6 7.98 -0.96 -9.21
N ASN A 7 9.27 -1.15 -9.46
CA ASN A 7 10.01 -2.32 -8.96
C ASN A 7 11.43 -1.91 -8.58
N THR A 8 11.84 -2.26 -7.36
CA THR A 8 13.18 -1.97 -6.83
C THR A 8 13.67 -3.12 -5.97
N ASN A 9 14.94 -3.05 -5.57
CA ASN A 9 15.52 -3.98 -4.62
C ASN A 9 16.33 -3.21 -3.59
N ASP A 10 16.15 -3.54 -2.30
CA ASP A 10 16.87 -2.90 -1.19
C ASP A 10 18.37 -3.24 -1.16
N ALA A 11 18.72 -4.46 -1.58
CA ALA A 11 20.08 -5.02 -1.44
C ALA A 11 20.66 -4.85 -0.02
N TYR A 12 19.80 -4.95 1.00
CA TYR A 12 20.12 -4.66 2.40
C TYR A 12 20.23 -5.90 3.25
N HIS A 13 19.15 -6.71 3.33
CA HIS A 13 19.08 -7.88 4.19
C HIS A 13 18.17 -8.95 3.58
N MET A 14 18.38 -10.24 3.93
CA MET A 14 17.60 -11.35 3.35
C MET A 14 16.09 -11.27 3.65
N THR A 15 15.70 -10.77 4.82
CA THR A 15 14.30 -10.80 5.26
C THR A 15 13.80 -9.47 5.85
N ALA A 16 14.70 -8.57 6.25
CA ALA A 16 14.30 -7.28 6.83
C ALA A 16 14.27 -6.19 5.75
N PRO A 17 13.25 -5.31 5.75
CA PRO A 17 13.24 -4.14 4.90
C PRO A 17 14.37 -3.17 5.30
N GLN A 18 14.82 -2.36 4.35
CA GLN A 18 15.82 -1.33 4.58
C GLN A 18 15.20 -0.22 5.47
N PRO A 19 15.85 0.14 6.61
CA PRO A 19 15.22 0.99 7.63
C PRO A 19 14.78 2.38 7.16
N GLU A 20 15.52 2.97 6.20
CA GLU A 20 15.20 4.27 5.62
C GLU A 20 14.12 4.19 4.52
N ALA A 21 13.61 2.99 4.24
CA ALA A 21 12.56 2.73 3.27
C ALA A 21 12.86 3.20 1.83
N GLU A 22 14.14 3.31 1.44
CA GLU A 22 14.51 3.88 0.14
C GLU A 22 13.98 3.05 -1.03
N GLY A 23 14.13 1.73 -0.97
CA GLY A 23 13.68 0.83 -2.03
C GLY A 23 12.19 0.97 -2.29
N ILE A 24 11.36 0.73 -1.26
CA ILE A 24 9.90 0.80 -1.41
C ILE A 24 9.42 2.22 -1.74
N THR A 25 10.05 3.27 -1.18
CA THR A 25 9.76 4.67 -1.54
C THR A 25 9.96 4.91 -3.04
N ASN A 26 11.07 4.40 -3.59
CA ASN A 26 11.37 4.55 -5.01
C ASN A 26 10.40 3.74 -5.89
N ALA A 27 10.02 2.53 -5.48
CA ALA A 27 9.02 1.74 -6.19
C ALA A 27 7.67 2.46 -6.27
N ILE A 28 7.22 3.05 -5.14
CA ILE A 28 5.97 3.83 -5.12
C ILE A 28 6.09 5.08 -6.02
N LYS A 29 7.19 5.84 -5.91
CA LYS A 29 7.41 7.02 -6.75
C LYS A 29 7.41 6.69 -8.25
N GLN A 30 8.03 5.59 -8.65
CA GLN A 30 8.02 5.12 -10.03
C GLN A 30 6.59 4.85 -10.52
N ALA A 31 5.83 4.04 -9.77
CA ALA A 31 4.46 3.68 -10.12
C ALA A 31 3.52 4.89 -10.17
N VAL A 32 3.62 5.80 -9.19
CA VAL A 32 2.80 7.02 -9.11
C VAL A 32 3.13 8.00 -10.23
N SER A 33 4.42 8.15 -10.56
CA SER A 33 4.87 8.99 -11.68
C SER A 33 4.42 8.44 -13.03
N GLU A 34 4.52 7.12 -13.24
CA GLU A 34 4.05 6.47 -14.48
C GLU A 34 2.54 6.61 -14.64
N ALA A 35 1.79 6.45 -13.55
CA ALA A 35 0.34 6.62 -13.54
C ALA A 35 -0.13 8.06 -13.71
N GLY A 36 0.72 9.05 -13.51
CA GLY A 36 0.37 10.47 -13.60
C GLY A 36 -0.66 10.90 -12.54
N ILE A 37 -0.59 10.35 -11.31
CA ILE A 37 -1.57 10.64 -10.25
C ILE A 37 -1.53 12.14 -9.88
N PRO A 38 -2.67 12.86 -9.96
CA PRO A 38 -2.75 14.24 -9.48
C PRO A 38 -2.55 14.33 -7.95
N SER A 39 -1.95 15.43 -7.48
CA SER A 39 -1.65 15.62 -6.06
C SER A 39 -2.89 15.76 -5.15
N ASP A 40 -4.04 16.02 -5.72
CA ASP A 40 -5.34 16.14 -5.04
C ASP A 40 -6.23 14.89 -5.19
N ALA A 41 -5.76 13.86 -5.89
CA ALA A 41 -6.49 12.62 -6.10
C ALA A 41 -6.72 11.85 -4.79
N LYS A 42 -7.89 11.23 -4.66
CA LYS A 42 -8.26 10.41 -3.51
C LYS A 42 -7.72 8.99 -3.68
N LEU A 43 -6.87 8.58 -2.76
CA LEU A 43 -6.14 7.32 -2.82
C LEU A 43 -6.69 6.27 -1.85
N TYR A 44 -6.75 5.03 -2.34
CA TYR A 44 -6.75 3.84 -1.50
C TYR A 44 -5.40 3.12 -1.65
N ILE A 45 -4.81 2.70 -0.55
CA ILE A 45 -3.56 1.92 -0.54
C ILE A 45 -3.81 0.57 0.13
N ASN A 46 -3.66 -0.51 -0.64
CA ASN A 46 -3.57 -1.86 -0.11
C ASN A 46 -2.10 -2.14 0.22
N ALA A 47 -1.75 -1.97 1.50
CA ALA A 47 -0.40 -2.11 1.99
C ALA A 47 0.04 -3.56 2.05
N HIS A 48 1.35 -3.81 1.92
CA HIS A 48 1.91 -5.11 2.24
C HIS A 48 1.57 -5.54 3.67
N GLY A 49 1.71 -4.65 4.65
CA GLY A 49 1.10 -4.68 5.97
C GLY A 49 1.06 -6.05 6.63
N THR A 50 2.22 -6.64 6.93
CA THR A 50 2.33 -7.99 7.52
C THR A 50 2.09 -8.04 9.02
N SER A 51 1.84 -6.90 9.66
CA SER A 51 1.72 -6.78 11.11
C SER A 51 3.03 -7.18 11.83
N THR A 52 4.15 -6.83 11.23
CA THR A 52 5.47 -7.01 11.85
C THR A 52 6.08 -5.66 12.21
N PRO A 53 6.82 -5.55 13.35
CA PRO A 53 7.32 -4.26 13.84
C PRO A 53 8.18 -3.48 12.84
N LEU A 54 8.94 -4.18 11.99
CA LEU A 54 9.80 -3.54 11.01
C LEU A 54 9.04 -3.15 9.74
N ASN A 55 8.16 -4.04 9.23
CA ASN A 55 7.48 -3.79 7.98
C ASN A 55 6.54 -2.59 8.06
N ASP A 56 5.62 -2.59 9.04
CA ASP A 56 4.52 -1.64 9.06
C ASP A 56 5.01 -0.20 9.22
N LYS A 57 6.03 0.01 10.06
CA LYS A 57 6.63 1.32 10.22
C LYS A 57 7.49 1.73 9.00
N THR A 58 8.16 0.78 8.34
CA THR A 58 8.92 1.06 7.12
C THR A 58 7.97 1.46 5.97
N GLU A 59 6.84 0.77 5.80
CA GLU A 59 5.84 1.15 4.81
C GLU A 59 5.21 2.51 5.12
N THR A 60 4.89 2.79 6.39
CA THR A 60 4.38 4.11 6.81
C THR A 60 5.35 5.24 6.42
N LEU A 61 6.64 5.05 6.69
CA LEU A 61 7.68 5.98 6.29
C LEU A 61 7.75 6.14 4.76
N ALA A 62 7.64 5.02 4.02
CA ALA A 62 7.65 5.03 2.56
C ALA A 62 6.47 5.82 1.97
N PHE A 63 5.25 5.63 2.50
CA PHE A 63 4.08 6.37 2.06
C PHE A 63 4.26 7.87 2.27
N LYS A 64 4.75 8.30 3.43
CA LYS A 64 5.05 9.71 3.71
C LYS A 64 6.11 10.29 2.78
N LYS A 65 7.22 9.55 2.55
CA LYS A 65 8.32 10.00 1.66
C LYS A 65 7.94 10.03 0.18
N SER A 66 7.03 9.15 -0.25
CA SER A 66 6.65 9.06 -1.66
C SER A 66 5.48 9.95 -2.05
N LEU A 67 4.48 10.08 -1.17
CA LEU A 67 3.21 10.77 -1.44
C LEU A 67 3.09 12.14 -0.74
N GLY A 68 4.00 12.47 0.20
CA GLY A 68 3.95 13.73 0.93
C GLY A 68 2.62 13.91 1.69
N GLU A 69 2.00 15.08 1.55
CA GLU A 69 0.73 15.39 2.20
C GLU A 69 -0.41 14.45 1.80
N GLN A 70 -0.38 13.90 0.60
CA GLN A 70 -1.39 12.95 0.11
C GLN A 70 -1.42 11.65 0.93
N ALA A 71 -0.31 11.27 1.57
CA ALA A 71 -0.28 10.11 2.47
C ALA A 71 -1.22 10.28 3.67
N HIS A 72 -1.39 11.52 4.17
CA HIS A 72 -2.24 11.82 5.32
C HIS A 72 -3.74 11.83 5.01
N THR A 73 -4.10 11.89 3.74
CA THR A 73 -5.49 11.84 3.27
C THR A 73 -5.86 10.50 2.63
N ALA A 74 -4.87 9.66 2.33
CA ALA A 74 -5.07 8.33 1.78
C ALA A 74 -5.75 7.39 2.78
N LEU A 75 -6.63 6.53 2.29
CA LEU A 75 -7.19 5.42 3.05
C LEU A 75 -6.29 4.20 2.84
N ILE A 76 -5.71 3.67 3.91
CA ILE A 76 -4.77 2.56 3.85
C ILE A 76 -5.39 1.35 4.55
N SER A 77 -5.22 0.15 4.00
CA SER A 77 -5.52 -1.06 4.75
C SER A 77 -4.62 -2.23 4.34
N SER A 78 -4.47 -3.20 5.22
CA SER A 78 -3.88 -4.48 4.88
C SER A 78 -4.96 -5.55 4.81
N THR A 79 -5.25 -6.02 3.60
CA THR A 79 -6.19 -7.14 3.38
C THR A 79 -5.66 -8.45 3.95
N LYS A 80 -4.34 -8.55 4.22
CA LYS A 80 -3.74 -9.70 4.94
C LYS A 80 -4.33 -9.91 6.33
N SER A 81 -4.87 -8.87 6.96
CA SER A 81 -5.58 -8.99 8.22
C SER A 81 -6.80 -9.92 8.13
N MET A 82 -7.40 -10.06 6.95
CA MET A 82 -8.57 -10.91 6.67
C MET A 82 -8.21 -12.22 5.96
N THR A 83 -7.26 -12.17 5.03
CA THR A 83 -6.91 -13.29 4.14
C THR A 83 -5.72 -14.11 4.61
N GLY A 84 -4.90 -13.57 5.51
CA GLY A 84 -3.57 -14.07 5.79
C GLY A 84 -2.57 -13.77 4.67
N HIS A 85 -1.32 -14.11 4.89
CA HIS A 85 -0.27 -13.93 3.90
C HIS A 85 -0.19 -15.16 2.98
N MET A 86 -0.61 -15.00 1.74
CA MET A 86 -0.69 -16.10 0.75
C MET A 86 0.60 -16.22 -0.11
N LEU A 87 1.72 -15.69 0.36
CA LEU A 87 3.02 -15.77 -0.30
C LEU A 87 2.96 -15.34 -1.79
N GLY A 88 3.30 -16.22 -2.72
CA GLY A 88 3.30 -15.91 -4.15
C GLY A 88 1.93 -15.55 -4.75
N ALA A 89 0.82 -15.91 -4.11
CA ALA A 89 -0.52 -15.53 -4.56
C ALA A 89 -0.98 -14.16 -4.04
N THR A 90 -0.32 -13.63 -3.00
CA THR A 90 -0.75 -12.42 -2.29
C THR A 90 -0.91 -11.22 -3.22
N GLY A 91 0.09 -10.92 -4.04
CA GLY A 91 0.06 -9.74 -4.91
C GLY A 91 -1.13 -9.75 -5.88
N ALA A 92 -1.47 -10.90 -6.45
CA ALA A 92 -2.62 -11.03 -7.36
C ALA A 92 -3.96 -10.83 -6.62
N VAL A 93 -4.10 -11.41 -5.42
CA VAL A 93 -5.33 -11.26 -4.61
C VAL A 93 -5.49 -9.81 -4.12
N GLU A 94 -4.40 -9.17 -3.71
CA GLU A 94 -4.40 -7.76 -3.30
C GLU A 94 -4.69 -6.80 -4.46
N ALA A 95 -4.21 -7.11 -5.67
CA ALA A 95 -4.57 -6.39 -6.88
C ALA A 95 -6.09 -6.49 -7.16
N ILE A 96 -6.67 -7.69 -7.06
CA ILE A 96 -8.11 -7.89 -7.22
C ILE A 96 -8.89 -7.11 -6.16
N ALA A 97 -8.48 -7.17 -4.88
CA ALA A 97 -9.12 -6.42 -3.80
C ALA A 97 -9.06 -4.91 -4.05
N SER A 98 -7.93 -4.39 -4.53
CA SER A 98 -7.75 -2.98 -4.87
C SER A 98 -8.65 -2.55 -6.03
N ILE A 99 -8.76 -3.37 -7.08
CA ILE A 99 -9.67 -3.12 -8.21
C ILE A 99 -11.13 -3.14 -7.75
N LEU A 100 -11.51 -4.08 -6.89
CA LEU A 100 -12.87 -4.16 -6.36
C LEU A 100 -13.20 -2.98 -5.44
N ALA A 101 -12.25 -2.51 -4.62
CA ALA A 101 -12.41 -1.32 -3.81
C ALA A 101 -12.67 -0.08 -4.69
N LEU A 102 -11.85 0.11 -5.72
CA LEU A 102 -11.97 1.20 -6.69
C LEU A 102 -13.31 1.15 -7.44
N LYS A 103 -13.72 -0.04 -7.89
CA LYS A 103 -14.97 -0.24 -8.64
C LYS A 103 -16.23 0.02 -7.80
N ASN A 104 -16.24 -0.40 -6.54
CA ASN A 104 -17.42 -0.37 -5.68
C ASN A 104 -17.44 0.84 -4.73
N GLY A 105 -16.36 1.60 -4.62
CA GLY A 105 -16.24 2.69 -3.65
C GLY A 105 -16.29 2.19 -2.20
N ILE A 106 -15.72 0.99 -1.94
CA ILE A 106 -15.68 0.37 -0.61
C ILE A 106 -14.25 -0.01 -0.29
N VAL A 107 -13.66 0.67 0.67
CA VAL A 107 -12.32 0.37 1.17
C VAL A 107 -12.40 -0.75 2.20
N PRO A 108 -11.72 -1.89 1.99
CA PRO A 108 -11.67 -2.96 2.97
C PRO A 108 -10.89 -2.55 4.22
N PRO A 109 -11.23 -3.06 5.42
CA PRO A 109 -10.59 -2.66 6.66
C PRO A 109 -9.29 -3.43 6.92
N THR A 110 -8.48 -2.88 7.84
CA THR A 110 -7.51 -3.64 8.62
C THR A 110 -8.22 -4.15 9.86
N ILE A 111 -8.57 -5.45 9.90
CA ILE A 111 -9.25 -6.03 11.06
C ILE A 111 -8.27 -6.41 12.18
N GLY A 112 -8.78 -6.52 13.42
CA GLY A 112 -7.97 -6.86 14.58
C GLY A 112 -7.14 -5.70 15.12
N TYR A 113 -7.36 -4.49 14.63
CA TYR A 113 -6.73 -3.27 15.12
C TYR A 113 -7.25 -2.94 16.54
N LYS A 114 -6.37 -2.94 17.53
CA LYS A 114 -6.72 -2.71 18.94
C LYS A 114 -6.14 -1.42 19.51
N GLU A 115 -4.88 -1.19 19.22
CA GLU A 115 -4.13 -0.06 19.78
C GLU A 115 -3.38 0.66 18.63
N PRO A 116 -3.41 2.01 18.61
CA PRO A 116 -2.63 2.77 17.65
C PRO A 116 -1.13 2.65 17.94
N ASP A 117 -0.34 2.51 16.89
CA ASP A 117 1.12 2.57 16.95
C ASP A 117 1.57 4.00 16.57
N PRO A 118 2.32 4.72 17.42
CA PRO A 118 2.77 6.07 17.10
C PRO A 118 3.71 6.15 15.88
N ASP A 119 4.38 5.05 15.51
CA ASP A 119 5.20 4.98 14.30
C ASP A 119 4.36 4.73 13.04
N CYS A 120 3.06 4.39 13.23
CA CYS A 120 2.10 4.11 12.15
C CYS A 120 0.88 5.04 12.30
N ASP A 121 1.06 6.33 12.02
CA ASP A 121 0.14 7.43 12.33
C ASP A 121 -0.73 7.89 11.14
N LEU A 122 -0.90 7.04 10.12
CA LEU A 122 -1.79 7.27 8.98
C LEU A 122 -3.18 6.62 9.19
N ASP A 123 -4.11 6.79 8.26
CA ASP A 123 -5.44 6.20 8.36
C ASP A 123 -5.48 4.76 7.82
N TYR A 124 -5.37 3.80 8.70
CA TYR A 124 -5.34 2.36 8.36
C TYR A 124 -6.72 1.69 8.25
N VAL A 125 -7.80 2.45 8.16
CA VAL A 125 -9.19 1.97 8.06
C VAL A 125 -9.47 0.86 9.09
N PRO A 126 -9.42 1.17 10.39
CA PRO A 126 -9.46 0.13 11.41
C PRO A 126 -10.82 -0.56 11.50
N ASN A 127 -10.80 -1.88 11.49
CA ASN A 127 -11.88 -2.81 11.84
C ASN A 127 -13.17 -2.78 11.00
N LYS A 128 -13.51 -1.67 10.33
CA LYS A 128 -14.75 -1.55 9.55
C LYS A 128 -14.46 -0.98 8.17
N ALA A 129 -15.04 -1.60 7.14
CA ALA A 129 -14.98 -1.06 5.79
C ALA A 129 -15.59 0.34 5.71
N ARG A 130 -15.07 1.17 4.80
CA ARG A 130 -15.57 2.53 4.56
C ARG A 130 -16.04 2.69 3.13
N HIS A 131 -17.18 3.36 2.97
CA HIS A 131 -17.56 3.91 1.68
C HIS A 131 -16.71 5.17 1.42
N ALA A 132 -16.06 5.23 0.28
CA ALA A 132 -15.27 6.36 -0.14
C ALA A 132 -15.28 6.50 -1.66
N ASP A 133 -15.27 7.73 -2.12
CA ASP A 133 -14.96 8.03 -3.51
C ASP A 133 -13.45 7.94 -3.69
N ILE A 134 -12.99 6.99 -4.51
CA ILE A 134 -11.58 6.67 -4.73
C ILE A 134 -11.28 6.90 -6.20
N ASP A 135 -10.26 7.67 -6.50
CA ASP A 135 -9.80 7.93 -7.86
C ASP A 135 -8.78 6.88 -8.32
N TYR A 136 -7.85 6.53 -7.43
CA TYR A 136 -6.79 5.54 -7.69
C TYR A 136 -6.62 4.58 -6.51
N ALA A 137 -6.25 3.34 -6.83
CA ALA A 137 -5.85 2.36 -5.83
C ALA A 137 -4.39 1.96 -6.06
N ILE A 138 -3.62 1.90 -4.98
CA ILE A 138 -2.21 1.50 -4.97
C ILE A 138 -2.09 0.17 -4.22
N SER A 139 -1.30 -0.77 -4.73
CA SER A 139 -0.99 -2.02 -4.03
C SER A 139 0.52 -2.17 -3.91
N THR A 140 1.02 -2.33 -2.68
CA THR A 140 2.44 -2.50 -2.38
C THR A 140 2.76 -3.92 -1.96
N SER A 141 3.93 -4.41 -2.36
CA SER A 141 4.43 -5.72 -1.97
C SER A 141 5.92 -5.66 -1.65
N LEU A 142 6.27 -6.15 -0.46
CA LEU A 142 7.66 -6.32 -0.04
C LEU A 142 7.96 -7.81 0.07
N GLY A 143 9.04 -8.25 -0.56
CA GLY A 143 9.46 -9.66 -0.59
C GLY A 143 10.83 -9.86 0.04
N PHE A 144 11.04 -11.07 0.59
CA PHE A 144 12.35 -11.47 1.04
C PHE A 144 13.38 -11.36 -0.09
N GLY A 145 14.65 -11.05 0.26
CA GLY A 145 15.68 -10.68 -0.70
C GLY A 145 15.69 -9.18 -1.03
N GLY A 146 14.81 -8.37 -0.38
CA GLY A 146 14.73 -6.93 -0.57
C GLY A 146 13.89 -6.51 -1.77
N HIS A 147 13.05 -7.38 -2.31
CA HIS A 147 12.18 -7.06 -3.43
C HIS A 147 11.06 -6.12 -3.00
N ASN A 148 10.86 -5.03 -3.76
CA ASN A 148 9.76 -4.10 -3.58
C ASN A 148 9.02 -3.93 -4.90
N ALA A 149 7.69 -4.01 -4.86
CA ALA A 149 6.84 -3.77 -6.00
C ALA A 149 5.65 -2.87 -5.63
N CYS A 150 5.23 -2.05 -6.57
CA CYS A 150 4.07 -1.18 -6.44
C CYS A 150 3.27 -1.19 -7.74
N LEU A 151 1.96 -1.36 -7.63
CA LEU A 151 1.01 -1.26 -8.75
C LEU A 151 0.04 -0.11 -8.49
N VAL A 152 -0.32 0.61 -9.54
CA VAL A 152 -1.36 1.64 -9.53
C VAL A 152 -2.48 1.25 -10.46
N PHE A 153 -3.71 1.35 -9.94
CA PHE A 153 -4.95 1.09 -10.67
C PHE A 153 -5.79 2.36 -10.75
N GLY A 154 -6.39 2.62 -11.91
CA GLY A 154 -7.41 3.64 -12.13
C GLY A 154 -8.70 3.05 -12.67
N LYS A 155 -9.78 3.85 -12.65
CA LYS A 155 -11.04 3.49 -13.32
C LYS A 155 -10.80 3.48 -14.83
N ALA A 156 -11.37 2.50 -15.53
CA ALA A 156 -11.43 2.55 -16.99
C ALA A 156 -12.43 3.63 -17.43
N GLU A 157 -12.10 4.37 -18.48
CA GLU A 157 -13.00 5.30 -19.15
C GLU A 157 -14.13 4.57 -19.89
#